data_17290d74ecd3ab251593d7fb5881e1f0
#
_entry.id   17290d74ecd3ab251593d7fb5881e1f0
#
_cell.length_a   1.000
_cell.length_b   1.000
_cell.length_c   1.000
_cell.angle_alpha   90.00
_cell.angle_beta   90.00
_cell.angle_gamma   90.00
#
_symmetry.space_group_name_H-M   'P 1'
#
loop_
_entity.id
_entity.type
_entity.pdbx_description
1 polymer ?
#
loop_
_entity_poly.entity_id
_entity_poly.type
_entity_poly.pdbx_seq_one_letter_code
_entity_poly.pdbx_strand_id
1 'polypeptide(L)'
;MTLGFWIIKILATTLGETGGDSVTMSMNLGYAIGSFIFLGIFVVAIIAQIAGKRFHPILYWMTIVATTTLGTTMADYVDRSLGVGYFGGSSILLAGLVASLAVWRWSEGSISVNTVATPRVELFYWVAILFSQTLGTALGDWMADTNGLGYEGGAIVFAGALAVVAAACYCTAISRTLLFWAAFVLTRPLGATLGDLLDKPVSHGGLAISRYLASGILAALIVALILLIPQRAGVYPGGRIREEEEALEA
;
A
#
# COMPACT_ATOMS: atom_id res chain seq x y z
N MET A 1 1.60 15.67 2.87
CA MET A 1 0.50 14.70 2.72
C MET A 1 -0.65 15.13 3.61
N THR A 2 -1.89 15.01 3.14
CA THR A 2 -3.10 15.41 3.87
C THR A 2 -3.68 14.25 4.67
N LEU A 3 -4.53 14.53 5.65
CA LEU A 3 -5.29 13.49 6.37
C LEU A 3 -6.13 12.64 5.40
N GLY A 4 -6.74 13.28 4.39
CA GLY A 4 -7.51 12.57 3.36
C GLY A 4 -6.70 11.52 2.61
N PHE A 5 -5.42 11.79 2.31
CA PHE A 5 -4.52 10.81 1.71
C PHE A 5 -4.39 9.54 2.59
N TRP A 6 -4.19 9.71 3.90
CA TRP A 6 -4.04 8.57 4.80
C TRP A 6 -5.33 7.77 4.99
N ILE A 7 -6.49 8.45 5.02
CA ILE A 7 -7.78 7.77 5.07
C ILE A 7 -7.99 6.92 3.82
N ILE A 8 -7.81 7.49 2.62
CA ILE A 8 -7.94 6.74 1.37
C ILE A 8 -6.90 5.60 1.32
N LYS A 9 -5.69 5.83 1.83
CA LYS A 9 -4.63 4.81 1.86
C LYS A 9 -5.01 3.60 2.73
N ILE A 10 -5.57 3.83 3.93
CA ILE A 10 -6.04 2.75 4.80
C ILE A 10 -7.18 1.98 4.12
N LEU A 11 -8.19 2.69 3.58
CA LEU A 11 -9.28 2.05 2.84
C LEU A 11 -8.77 1.24 1.64
N ALA A 12 -7.79 1.76 0.89
CA ALA A 12 -7.21 1.07 -0.26
C ALA A 12 -6.44 -0.20 0.16
N THR A 13 -5.74 -0.17 1.30
CA THR A 13 -5.04 -1.35 1.81
C THR A 13 -6.01 -2.39 2.37
N THR A 14 -7.10 -1.96 3.00
CA THR A 14 -8.21 -2.84 3.43
C THR A 14 -8.92 -3.48 2.22
N LEU A 15 -9.19 -2.67 1.16
CA LEU A 15 -9.74 -3.18 -0.09
C LEU A 15 -8.80 -4.19 -0.77
N GLY A 16 -7.49 -3.95 -0.71
CA GLY A 16 -6.50 -4.89 -1.25
C GLY A 16 -6.55 -6.26 -0.59
N GLU A 17 -6.82 -6.30 0.72
CA GLU A 17 -7.00 -7.54 1.47
C GLU A 17 -8.29 -8.24 1.06
N THR A 18 -9.45 -7.61 1.28
CA THR A 18 -10.75 -8.22 0.95
C THR A 18 -10.89 -8.55 -0.53
N GLY A 19 -10.33 -7.73 -1.43
CA GLY A 19 -10.33 -7.92 -2.88
C GLY A 19 -9.42 -9.08 -3.32
N GLY A 20 -8.24 -9.20 -2.73
CA GLY A 20 -7.33 -10.33 -2.93
C GLY A 20 -7.99 -11.64 -2.55
N ASP A 21 -8.54 -11.71 -1.35
CA ASP A 21 -9.27 -12.87 -0.84
C ASP A 21 -10.53 -13.20 -1.63
N SER A 22 -11.20 -12.19 -2.20
CA SER A 22 -12.33 -12.43 -3.11
C SER A 22 -11.92 -13.28 -4.30
N VAL A 23 -10.77 -13.00 -4.90
CA VAL A 23 -10.28 -13.72 -6.09
C VAL A 23 -9.65 -15.07 -5.70
N THR A 24 -8.79 -15.07 -4.69
CA THR A 24 -8.04 -16.26 -4.32
C THR A 24 -8.88 -17.31 -3.59
N MET A 25 -9.72 -16.87 -2.66
CA MET A 25 -10.52 -17.75 -1.80
C MET A 25 -11.97 -17.88 -2.28
N SER A 26 -12.70 -16.76 -2.51
CA SER A 26 -14.13 -16.84 -2.85
C SER A 26 -14.37 -17.31 -4.28
N MET A 27 -13.55 -16.92 -5.25
CA MET A 27 -13.58 -17.47 -6.62
C MET A 27 -12.78 -18.76 -6.75
N ASN A 28 -12.10 -19.20 -5.67
CA ASN A 28 -11.32 -20.42 -5.60
C ASN A 28 -10.21 -20.54 -6.67
N LEU A 29 -9.62 -19.42 -7.09
CA LEU A 29 -8.52 -19.42 -8.06
C LEU A 29 -7.16 -19.76 -7.44
N GLY A 30 -7.06 -19.65 -6.10
CA GLY A 30 -5.82 -19.86 -5.36
C GLY A 30 -4.82 -18.72 -5.46
N TYR A 31 -3.83 -18.72 -4.58
CA TYR A 31 -2.91 -17.60 -4.40
C TYR A 31 -1.98 -17.38 -5.60
N ALA A 32 -1.48 -18.46 -6.23
CA ALA A 32 -0.59 -18.36 -7.38
C ALA A 32 -1.28 -17.66 -8.57
N ILE A 33 -2.48 -18.13 -8.96
CA ILE A 33 -3.22 -17.56 -10.08
C ILE A 33 -3.65 -16.13 -9.75
N GLY A 34 -4.14 -15.87 -8.54
CA GLY A 34 -4.46 -14.52 -8.06
C GLY A 34 -3.26 -13.58 -8.18
N SER A 35 -2.08 -14.01 -7.75
CA SER A 35 -0.85 -13.22 -7.85
C SER A 35 -0.50 -12.89 -9.31
N PHE A 36 -0.61 -13.83 -10.24
CA PHE A 36 -0.37 -13.55 -11.67
C PHE A 36 -1.38 -12.57 -12.26
N ILE A 37 -2.66 -12.68 -11.91
CA ILE A 37 -3.70 -11.75 -12.35
C ILE A 37 -3.38 -10.33 -11.86
N PHE A 38 -3.14 -10.17 -10.55
CA PHE A 38 -2.87 -8.85 -9.98
C PHE A 38 -1.50 -8.29 -10.37
N LEU A 39 -0.51 -9.13 -10.65
CA LEU A 39 0.76 -8.70 -11.25
C LEU A 39 0.53 -8.11 -12.65
N GLY A 40 -0.28 -8.75 -13.48
CA GLY A 40 -0.64 -8.21 -14.79
C GLY A 40 -1.35 -6.86 -14.69
N ILE A 41 -2.34 -6.73 -13.81
CA ILE A 41 -3.06 -5.47 -13.55
C ILE A 41 -2.09 -4.39 -13.06
N PHE A 42 -1.22 -4.72 -12.12
CA PHE A 42 -0.23 -3.80 -11.58
C PHE A 42 0.76 -3.30 -12.64
N VAL A 43 1.30 -4.20 -13.48
CA VAL A 43 2.22 -3.83 -14.55
C VAL A 43 1.54 -2.88 -15.56
N VAL A 44 0.30 -3.18 -15.96
CA VAL A 44 -0.48 -2.30 -16.84
C VAL A 44 -0.71 -0.94 -16.18
N ALA A 45 -1.08 -0.91 -14.90
CA ALA A 45 -1.32 0.33 -14.16
C ALA A 45 -0.05 1.19 -14.04
N ILE A 46 1.12 0.58 -13.76
CA ILE A 46 2.41 1.28 -13.73
C ILE A 46 2.77 1.85 -15.10
N ILE A 47 2.65 1.05 -16.16
CA ILE A 47 2.94 1.52 -17.51
C ILE A 47 2.06 2.72 -17.85
N ALA A 48 0.77 2.66 -17.54
CA ALA A 48 -0.16 3.76 -17.75
C ALA A 48 0.21 4.99 -16.91
N GLN A 49 0.64 4.79 -15.66
CA GLN A 49 1.06 5.86 -14.75
C GLN A 49 2.32 6.57 -15.29
N ILE A 50 3.34 5.81 -15.69
CA ILE A 50 4.60 6.36 -16.24
C ILE A 50 4.36 7.05 -17.59
N ALA A 51 3.54 6.44 -18.46
CA ALA A 51 3.22 7.00 -19.78
C ALA A 51 2.37 8.28 -19.71
N GLY A 52 1.58 8.45 -18.64
CA GLY A 52 0.63 9.57 -18.49
C GLY A 52 1.28 10.94 -18.33
N LYS A 53 2.57 11.02 -17.98
CA LYS A 53 3.39 12.24 -17.79
C LYS A 53 2.73 13.33 -16.91
N ARG A 54 1.55 13.08 -16.37
CA ARG A 54 0.78 13.96 -15.49
C ARG A 54 0.18 13.12 -14.36
N PHE A 55 0.03 13.73 -13.20
CA PHE A 55 -0.63 13.08 -12.08
C PHE A 55 -2.14 12.93 -12.35
N HIS A 56 -2.60 11.68 -12.36
CA HIS A 56 -4.00 11.35 -12.44
C HIS A 56 -4.43 10.65 -11.14
N PRO A 57 -5.22 11.32 -10.27
CA PRO A 57 -5.58 10.78 -8.96
C PRO A 57 -6.20 9.38 -9.02
N ILE A 58 -7.13 9.18 -9.94
CA ILE A 58 -7.79 7.87 -10.09
C ILE A 58 -6.78 6.79 -10.47
N LEU A 59 -5.91 7.06 -11.46
CA LEU A 59 -4.90 6.10 -11.89
C LEU A 59 -3.90 5.79 -10.77
N TYR A 60 -3.46 6.80 -10.02
CA TYR A 60 -2.60 6.62 -8.86
C TYR A 60 -3.24 5.68 -7.81
N TRP A 61 -4.50 5.92 -7.44
CA TRP A 61 -5.18 5.09 -6.46
C TRP A 61 -5.52 3.70 -6.99
N MET A 62 -5.82 3.56 -8.28
CA MET A 62 -5.94 2.24 -8.92
C MET A 62 -4.62 1.47 -8.87
N THR A 63 -3.49 2.13 -9.10
CA THR A 63 -2.17 1.51 -8.99
C THR A 63 -1.87 1.12 -7.54
N ILE A 64 -2.23 1.95 -6.56
CA ILE A 64 -2.11 1.61 -5.13
C ILE A 64 -2.97 0.38 -4.80
N VAL A 65 -4.23 0.32 -5.24
CA VAL A 65 -5.10 -0.85 -5.01
C VAL A 65 -4.52 -2.09 -5.69
N ALA A 66 -4.05 -1.98 -6.93
CA ALA A 66 -3.42 -3.09 -7.63
C ALA A 66 -2.17 -3.62 -6.90
N THR A 67 -1.30 -2.72 -6.39
CA THR A 67 -0.11 -3.14 -5.63
C THR A 67 -0.46 -3.78 -4.30
N THR A 68 -1.46 -3.25 -3.61
CA THR A 68 -1.83 -3.80 -2.29
C THR A 68 -2.50 -5.16 -2.44
N THR A 69 -3.37 -5.35 -3.45
CA THR A 69 -4.00 -6.64 -3.75
C THR A 69 -2.97 -7.68 -4.22
N LEU A 70 -2.02 -7.28 -5.08
CA LEU A 70 -0.89 -8.12 -5.44
C LEU A 70 -0.06 -8.50 -4.20
N GLY A 71 0.19 -7.53 -3.31
CA GLY A 71 0.92 -7.76 -2.07
C GLY A 71 0.25 -8.80 -1.18
N THR A 72 -1.08 -8.78 -1.02
CA THR A 72 -1.85 -9.80 -0.30
C THR A 72 -1.61 -11.17 -0.91
N THR A 73 -1.93 -11.33 -2.19
CA THR A 73 -1.87 -12.64 -2.85
C THR A 73 -0.46 -13.21 -2.90
N MET A 74 0.57 -12.36 -3.04
CA MET A 74 1.98 -12.79 -3.00
C MET A 74 2.43 -13.18 -1.59
N ALA A 75 2.04 -12.44 -0.55
CA ALA A 75 2.36 -12.80 0.82
C ALA A 75 1.75 -14.17 1.18
N ASP A 76 0.47 -14.35 0.92
CA ASP A 76 -0.22 -15.61 1.13
C ASP A 76 0.38 -16.77 0.32
N TYR A 77 0.79 -16.51 -0.90
CA TYR A 77 1.47 -17.53 -1.71
C TYR A 77 2.79 -17.96 -1.10
N VAL A 78 3.63 -17.03 -0.67
CA VAL A 78 4.93 -17.32 -0.05
C VAL A 78 4.75 -17.97 1.33
N ASP A 79 3.90 -17.39 2.16
CA ASP A 79 3.78 -17.81 3.55
C ASP A 79 2.99 -19.11 3.71
N ARG A 80 1.88 -19.25 2.98
CA ARG A 80 0.94 -20.39 3.11
C ARG A 80 1.17 -21.48 2.07
N SER A 81 1.41 -21.12 0.78
CA SER A 81 1.57 -22.12 -0.27
C SER A 81 2.98 -22.68 -0.36
N LEU A 82 4.03 -21.84 -0.25
CA LEU A 82 5.42 -22.27 -0.23
C LEU A 82 5.91 -22.69 1.16
N GLY A 83 5.13 -22.41 2.22
CA GLY A 83 5.44 -22.84 3.58
C GLY A 83 6.62 -22.13 4.22
N VAL A 84 7.02 -20.93 3.73
CA VAL A 84 8.11 -20.12 4.33
C VAL A 84 7.69 -19.62 5.72
N GLY A 85 6.40 -19.42 5.93
CA GLY A 85 5.81 -18.94 7.17
C GLY A 85 6.01 -17.44 7.37
N TYR A 86 5.15 -16.84 8.18
CA TYR A 86 5.06 -15.38 8.34
C TYR A 86 6.35 -14.71 8.81
N PHE A 87 7.10 -15.34 9.73
CA PHE A 87 8.36 -14.78 10.21
C PHE A 87 9.44 -14.78 9.13
N GLY A 88 9.59 -15.89 8.39
CA GLY A 88 10.55 -16.02 7.30
C GLY A 88 10.20 -15.07 6.15
N GLY A 89 8.95 -15.10 5.71
CA GLY A 89 8.43 -14.22 4.65
C GLY A 89 8.60 -12.75 5.00
N SER A 90 8.19 -12.33 6.21
CA SER A 90 8.36 -10.95 6.67
C SER A 90 9.84 -10.53 6.71
N SER A 91 10.75 -11.40 7.14
CA SER A 91 12.19 -11.10 7.20
C SER A 91 12.78 -10.87 5.81
N ILE A 92 12.45 -11.73 4.83
CA ILE A 92 12.89 -11.62 3.44
C ILE A 92 12.33 -10.35 2.80
N LEU A 93 11.04 -10.07 3.00
CA LEU A 93 10.37 -8.89 2.45
C LEU A 93 10.89 -7.59 3.05
N LEU A 94 11.19 -7.57 4.36
CA LEU A 94 11.83 -6.43 5.02
C LEU A 94 13.23 -6.18 4.45
N ALA A 95 14.02 -7.22 4.28
CA ALA A 95 15.34 -7.11 3.65
C ALA A 95 15.23 -6.58 2.21
N GLY A 96 14.26 -7.06 1.42
CA GLY A 96 13.97 -6.57 0.07
C GLY A 96 13.54 -5.09 0.05
N LEU A 97 12.69 -4.67 0.97
CA LEU A 97 12.28 -3.27 1.12
C LEU A 97 13.48 -2.38 1.46
N VAL A 98 14.27 -2.75 2.47
CA VAL A 98 15.46 -1.99 2.87
C VAL A 98 16.47 -1.92 1.73
N ALA A 99 16.72 -3.04 1.05
CA ALA A 99 17.61 -3.08 -0.11
C ALA A 99 17.11 -2.17 -1.25
N SER A 100 15.82 -2.19 -1.58
CA SER A 100 15.24 -1.34 -2.62
C SER A 100 15.37 0.15 -2.28
N LEU A 101 15.11 0.53 -1.04
CA LEU A 101 15.28 1.92 -0.57
C LEU A 101 16.76 2.33 -0.53
N ALA A 102 17.66 1.43 -0.14
CA ALA A 102 19.11 1.69 -0.13
C ALA A 102 19.65 1.89 -1.55
N VAL A 103 19.28 1.02 -2.49
CA VAL A 103 19.67 1.15 -3.92
C VAL A 103 19.10 2.44 -4.50
N TRP A 104 17.84 2.78 -4.23
CA TRP A 104 17.25 4.05 -4.63
C TRP A 104 18.02 5.24 -4.06
N ARG A 105 18.32 5.23 -2.77
CA ARG A 105 19.11 6.29 -2.10
C ARG A 105 20.50 6.44 -2.71
N TRP A 106 21.15 5.33 -3.01
CA TRP A 106 22.48 5.31 -3.62
C TRP A 106 22.45 5.83 -5.06
N SER A 107 21.45 5.43 -5.85
CA SER A 107 21.31 5.79 -7.26
C SER A 107 20.93 7.25 -7.46
N GLU A 108 19.97 7.77 -6.68
CA GLU A 108 19.32 9.05 -6.92
C GLU A 108 19.63 10.12 -5.84
N GLY A 109 20.43 9.75 -4.83
CA GLY A 109 20.81 10.66 -3.75
C GLY A 109 19.70 10.99 -2.75
N SER A 110 18.43 10.64 -3.02
CA SER A 110 17.27 10.87 -2.15
C SER A 110 16.20 9.80 -2.37
N ILE A 111 15.45 9.48 -1.30
CA ILE A 111 14.24 8.64 -1.35
C ILE A 111 12.98 9.50 -1.12
N SER A 112 13.04 10.79 -1.45
CA SER A 112 11.91 11.70 -1.27
C SER A 112 10.80 11.41 -2.27
N VAL A 113 9.60 11.20 -1.76
CA VAL A 113 8.39 10.99 -2.58
C VAL A 113 7.86 12.29 -3.21
N ASN A 114 8.40 13.45 -2.79
CA ASN A 114 8.02 14.74 -3.35
C ASN A 114 8.74 15.05 -4.67
N THR A 115 9.74 14.25 -5.05
CA THR A 115 10.61 14.45 -6.22
C THR A 115 10.55 13.30 -7.21
N VAL A 116 9.44 12.57 -7.26
CA VAL A 116 9.23 11.47 -8.24
C VAL A 116 8.94 12.12 -9.59
N ALA A 117 10.00 12.46 -10.33
CA ALA A 117 9.89 13.24 -11.56
C ALA A 117 10.43 12.51 -12.82
N THR A 118 11.10 11.37 -12.65
CA THR A 118 11.66 10.60 -13.77
C THR A 118 11.13 9.18 -13.77
N PRO A 119 11.01 8.52 -14.93
CA PRO A 119 10.56 7.12 -15.01
C PRO A 119 11.40 6.17 -14.15
N ARG A 120 12.70 6.46 -13.99
CA ARG A 120 13.61 5.65 -13.16
C ARG A 120 13.30 5.77 -11.67
N VAL A 121 13.09 7.01 -11.18
CA VAL A 121 12.70 7.26 -9.79
C VAL A 121 11.32 6.67 -9.51
N GLU A 122 10.41 6.78 -10.47
CA GLU A 122 9.07 6.21 -10.37
C GLU A 122 9.10 4.67 -10.28
N LEU A 123 10.00 4.02 -11.03
CA LEU A 123 10.20 2.57 -10.92
C LEU A 123 10.71 2.17 -9.52
N PHE A 124 11.72 2.87 -8.96
CA PHE A 124 12.17 2.62 -7.59
C PHE A 124 11.05 2.80 -6.57
N TYR A 125 10.24 3.85 -6.73
CA TYR A 125 9.08 4.11 -5.89
C TYR A 125 8.10 2.92 -5.90
N TRP A 126 7.71 2.43 -7.09
CA TRP A 126 6.76 1.32 -7.20
C TRP A 126 7.33 -0.02 -6.72
N VAL A 127 8.63 -0.27 -6.90
CA VAL A 127 9.31 -1.45 -6.34
C VAL A 127 9.29 -1.41 -4.81
N ALA A 128 9.66 -0.27 -4.21
CA ALA A 128 9.62 -0.11 -2.76
C ALA A 128 8.19 -0.25 -2.21
N ILE A 129 7.19 0.30 -2.92
CA ILE A 129 5.78 0.13 -2.56
C ILE A 129 5.39 -1.33 -2.59
N LEU A 130 5.73 -2.08 -3.64
CA LEU A 130 5.38 -3.50 -3.75
C LEU A 130 5.94 -4.30 -2.58
N PHE A 131 7.23 -4.15 -2.27
CA PHE A 131 7.82 -4.79 -1.09
C PHE A 131 7.12 -4.39 0.21
N SER A 132 6.81 -3.10 0.37
CA SER A 132 6.12 -2.58 1.55
C SER A 132 4.70 -3.14 1.69
N GLN A 133 3.98 -3.28 0.59
CA GLN A 133 2.61 -3.80 0.59
C GLN A 133 2.59 -5.30 0.92
N THR A 134 3.48 -6.08 0.30
CA THR A 134 3.61 -7.53 0.57
C THR A 134 4.06 -7.79 2.01
N LEU A 135 5.07 -7.05 2.49
CA LEU A 135 5.54 -7.11 3.88
C LEU A 135 4.41 -6.81 4.88
N GLY A 136 3.58 -5.81 4.56
CA GLY A 136 2.51 -5.41 5.46
C GLY A 136 1.45 -6.48 5.67
N THR A 137 1.12 -7.28 4.64
CA THR A 137 0.23 -8.45 4.80
C THR A 137 0.88 -9.48 5.72
N ALA A 138 2.10 -9.91 5.39
CA ALA A 138 2.81 -10.91 6.19
C ALA A 138 2.96 -10.49 7.67
N LEU A 139 3.17 -9.20 7.95
CA LEU A 139 3.22 -8.66 9.32
C LEU A 139 1.84 -8.64 9.98
N GLY A 140 0.78 -8.32 9.24
CA GLY A 140 -0.60 -8.34 9.72
C GLY A 140 -1.00 -9.74 10.17
N ASP A 141 -0.80 -10.72 9.30
CA ASP A 141 -1.09 -12.13 9.55
C ASP A 141 -0.23 -12.69 10.69
N TRP A 142 1.06 -12.36 10.69
CA TRP A 142 1.94 -12.78 11.79
C TRP A 142 1.46 -12.28 13.16
N MET A 143 1.03 -11.02 13.22
CA MET A 143 0.55 -10.42 14.47
C MET A 143 -0.80 -11.04 14.88
N ALA A 144 -1.70 -11.25 13.95
CA ALA A 144 -3.03 -11.79 14.22
C ALA A 144 -2.99 -13.29 14.55
N ASP A 145 -2.33 -14.08 13.71
CA ASP A 145 -2.38 -15.55 13.79
C ASP A 145 -1.32 -16.10 14.75
N THR A 146 -0.04 -15.69 14.60
CA THR A 146 1.08 -16.30 15.33
C THR A 146 1.20 -15.73 16.75
N ASN A 147 1.01 -14.44 16.94
CA ASN A 147 1.08 -13.81 18.27
C ASN A 147 -0.24 -13.90 19.04
N GLY A 148 -1.29 -14.46 18.44
CA GLY A 148 -2.56 -14.73 19.11
C GLY A 148 -3.34 -13.48 19.51
N LEU A 149 -3.04 -12.30 18.91
CA LEU A 149 -3.78 -11.06 19.19
C LEU A 149 -5.12 -11.01 18.45
N GLY A 150 -5.32 -11.87 17.45
CA GLY A 150 -6.45 -11.80 16.54
C GLY A 150 -6.43 -10.55 15.67
N TYR A 151 -7.39 -10.44 14.77
CA TYR A 151 -7.46 -9.33 13.81
C TYR A 151 -7.72 -7.98 14.49
N GLU A 152 -8.58 -7.94 15.50
CA GLU A 152 -8.88 -6.74 16.28
C GLU A 152 -7.64 -6.25 17.05
N GLY A 153 -6.96 -7.14 17.76
CA GLY A 153 -5.74 -6.80 18.50
C GLY A 153 -4.61 -6.35 17.58
N GLY A 154 -4.42 -7.01 16.44
CA GLY A 154 -3.47 -6.60 15.41
C GLY A 154 -3.79 -5.20 14.88
N ALA A 155 -5.06 -4.92 14.57
CA ALA A 155 -5.50 -3.59 14.12
C ALA A 155 -5.22 -2.50 15.16
N ILE A 156 -5.48 -2.77 16.46
CA ILE A 156 -5.20 -1.82 17.55
C ILE A 156 -3.70 -1.53 17.65
N VAL A 157 -2.84 -2.56 17.56
CA VAL A 157 -1.38 -2.40 17.61
C VAL A 157 -0.88 -1.53 16.47
N PHE A 158 -1.30 -1.82 15.23
CA PHE A 158 -0.85 -1.05 14.06
C PHE A 158 -1.44 0.36 14.02
N ALA A 159 -2.70 0.55 14.46
CA ALA A 159 -3.29 1.87 14.63
C ALA A 159 -2.55 2.70 15.69
N GLY A 160 -2.18 2.08 16.82
CA GLY A 160 -1.38 2.71 17.86
C GLY A 160 0.01 3.11 17.35
N ALA A 161 0.70 2.23 16.64
CA ALA A 161 2.00 2.53 16.02
C ALA A 161 1.88 3.69 15.01
N LEU A 162 0.83 3.71 14.19
CA LEU A 162 0.56 4.80 13.26
C LEU A 162 0.28 6.13 13.98
N ALA A 163 -0.45 6.08 15.09
CA ALA A 163 -0.70 7.25 15.93
C ALA A 163 0.61 7.80 16.54
N VAL A 164 1.53 6.93 16.96
CA VAL A 164 2.87 7.34 17.44
C VAL A 164 3.66 8.03 16.32
N VAL A 165 3.66 7.49 15.10
CA VAL A 165 4.33 8.13 13.96
C VAL A 165 3.68 9.47 13.63
N ALA A 166 2.35 9.57 13.69
CA ALA A 166 1.63 10.82 13.51
C ALA A 166 1.99 11.85 14.59
N ALA A 167 2.04 11.45 15.86
CA ALA A 167 2.49 12.32 16.96
C ALA A 167 3.94 12.77 16.76
N ALA A 168 4.83 11.87 16.34
CA ALA A 168 6.23 12.20 16.05
C ALA A 168 6.35 13.27 14.95
N CYS A 169 5.41 13.31 14.00
CA CYS A 169 5.35 14.36 13.00
C CYS A 169 5.17 15.77 13.59
N TYR A 170 4.50 15.90 14.71
CA TYR A 170 4.23 17.20 15.35
C TYR A 170 5.21 17.54 16.46
N CYS A 171 5.72 16.51 17.17
CA CYS A 171 6.46 16.66 18.41
C CYS A 171 7.99 16.50 18.26
N THR A 172 8.49 16.08 17.08
CA THR A 172 9.92 15.78 16.90
C THR A 172 10.51 16.42 15.65
N ALA A 173 11.85 16.51 15.61
CA ALA A 173 12.63 16.94 14.46
C ALA A 173 13.00 15.80 13.49
N ILE A 174 12.42 14.62 13.64
CA ILE A 174 12.68 13.46 12.77
C ILE A 174 12.34 13.81 11.32
N SER A 175 13.15 13.30 10.40
CA SER A 175 12.96 13.50 8.95
C SER A 175 11.54 13.16 8.51
N ARG A 176 10.87 14.11 7.84
CA ARG A 176 9.51 13.91 7.31
C ARG A 176 9.45 12.77 6.29
N THR A 177 10.53 12.56 5.53
CA THR A 177 10.65 11.43 4.60
C THR A 177 10.66 10.10 5.35
N LEU A 178 11.41 10.00 6.46
CA LEU A 178 11.43 8.78 7.27
C LEU A 178 10.06 8.50 7.90
N LEU A 179 9.42 9.51 8.48
CA LEU A 179 8.08 9.39 9.07
C LEU A 179 7.02 9.04 8.02
N PHE A 180 7.16 9.58 6.80
CA PHE A 180 6.28 9.17 5.69
C PHE A 180 6.42 7.69 5.38
N TRP A 181 7.65 7.18 5.20
CA TRP A 181 7.86 5.77 4.91
C TRP A 181 7.42 4.87 6.07
N ALA A 182 7.68 5.27 7.31
CA ALA A 182 7.19 4.54 8.49
C ALA A 182 5.66 4.45 8.50
N ALA A 183 4.95 5.57 8.31
CA ALA A 183 3.50 5.58 8.21
C ALA A 183 3.00 4.76 7.01
N PHE A 184 3.68 4.90 5.86
CA PHE A 184 3.29 4.19 4.64
C PHE A 184 3.38 2.66 4.82
N VAL A 185 4.45 2.17 5.45
CA VAL A 185 4.62 0.75 5.78
C VAL A 185 3.56 0.30 6.78
N LEU A 186 3.30 1.06 7.84
CA LEU A 186 2.36 0.70 8.91
C LEU A 186 0.89 0.71 8.48
N THR A 187 0.51 1.51 7.49
CA THR A 187 -0.87 1.50 6.97
C THR A 187 -1.24 0.17 6.31
N ARG A 188 -0.26 -0.59 5.83
CA ARG A 188 -0.56 -1.84 5.13
C ARG A 188 -0.94 -2.99 6.09
N PRO A 189 -0.18 -3.31 7.16
CA PRO A 189 -0.62 -4.31 8.13
C PRO A 189 -1.91 -3.89 8.86
N LEU A 190 -2.11 -2.58 9.09
CA LEU A 190 -3.40 -2.09 9.60
C LEU A 190 -4.53 -2.42 8.63
N GLY A 191 -4.36 -2.17 7.33
CA GLY A 191 -5.38 -2.49 6.32
C GLY A 191 -5.62 -4.00 6.17
N ALA A 192 -4.57 -4.83 6.29
CA ALA A 192 -4.68 -6.28 6.27
C ALA A 192 -5.54 -6.77 7.45
N THR A 193 -5.15 -6.41 8.67
CA THR A 193 -5.90 -6.82 9.88
C THR A 193 -7.34 -6.29 9.88
N LEU A 194 -7.61 -5.09 9.34
CA LEU A 194 -8.98 -4.58 9.18
C LEU A 194 -9.76 -5.35 8.10
N GLY A 195 -9.12 -5.72 7.00
CA GLY A 195 -9.75 -6.53 5.94
C GLY A 195 -10.15 -7.90 6.46
N ASP A 196 -9.23 -8.57 7.14
CA ASP A 196 -9.48 -9.86 7.79
C ASP A 196 -10.53 -9.77 8.89
N LEU A 197 -10.52 -8.71 9.69
CA LEU A 197 -11.57 -8.45 10.67
C LEU A 197 -12.95 -8.37 10.01
N LEU A 198 -13.06 -7.77 8.83
CA LEU A 198 -14.33 -7.67 8.12
C LEU A 198 -14.79 -9.02 7.55
N ASP A 199 -13.92 -9.79 6.91
CA ASP A 199 -14.33 -10.89 6.03
C ASP A 199 -14.08 -12.31 6.58
N LYS A 200 -13.20 -12.47 7.58
CA LYS A 200 -12.93 -13.79 8.15
C LYS A 200 -14.10 -14.28 9.02
N PRO A 201 -14.24 -15.61 9.18
CA PRO A 201 -15.30 -16.19 10.00
C PRO A 201 -15.24 -15.73 11.46
N VAL A 202 -16.42 -15.65 12.10
CA VAL A 202 -16.53 -15.30 13.53
C VAL A 202 -15.72 -16.28 14.41
N SER A 203 -15.61 -17.54 14.02
CA SER A 203 -14.78 -18.56 14.70
C SER A 203 -13.27 -18.20 14.75
N HIS A 204 -12.82 -17.32 13.87
CA HIS A 204 -11.46 -16.81 13.80
C HIS A 204 -11.35 -15.34 14.22
N GLY A 205 -12.39 -14.78 14.84
CA GLY A 205 -12.40 -13.41 15.34
C GLY A 205 -12.79 -12.35 14.30
N GLY A 206 -13.28 -12.76 13.13
CA GLY A 206 -13.79 -11.85 12.10
C GLY A 206 -15.29 -11.58 12.25
N LEU A 207 -15.81 -10.68 11.40
CA LEU A 207 -17.22 -10.29 11.34
C LEU A 207 -18.02 -11.09 10.30
N ALA A 208 -17.39 -11.96 9.53
CA ALA A 208 -17.97 -12.79 8.46
C ALA A 208 -18.77 -11.98 7.42
N ILE A 209 -18.39 -10.75 7.14
CA ILE A 209 -18.97 -9.94 6.06
C ILE A 209 -18.53 -10.56 4.73
N SER A 210 -19.46 -10.66 3.76
CA SER A 210 -19.10 -11.13 2.42
C SER A 210 -17.95 -10.28 1.83
N ARG A 211 -16.89 -10.95 1.36
CA ARG A 211 -15.72 -10.31 0.73
C ARG A 211 -16.12 -9.40 -0.43
N TYR A 212 -17.09 -9.83 -1.23
CA TYR A 212 -17.61 -9.01 -2.34
C TYR A 212 -18.31 -7.75 -1.83
N LEU A 213 -19.12 -7.86 -0.77
CA LEU A 213 -19.82 -6.71 -0.18
C LEU A 213 -18.83 -5.74 0.47
N ALA A 214 -17.90 -6.25 1.27
CA ALA A 214 -16.85 -5.43 1.90
C ALA A 214 -16.02 -4.70 0.84
N SER A 215 -15.53 -5.41 -0.18
CA SER A 215 -14.78 -4.82 -1.29
C SER A 215 -15.58 -3.78 -2.07
N GLY A 216 -16.86 -4.05 -2.34
CA GLY A 216 -17.74 -3.09 -3.04
C GLY A 216 -17.96 -1.80 -2.25
N ILE A 217 -18.20 -1.90 -0.94
CA ILE A 217 -18.36 -0.73 -0.06
C ILE A 217 -17.05 0.06 0.02
N LEU A 218 -15.91 -0.61 0.24
CA LEU A 218 -14.61 0.04 0.31
C LEU A 218 -14.26 0.74 -1.00
N ALA A 219 -14.49 0.10 -2.15
CA ALA A 219 -14.27 0.70 -3.46
C ALA A 219 -15.14 1.94 -3.68
N ALA A 220 -16.42 1.87 -3.32
CA ALA A 220 -17.34 3.01 -3.44
C ALA A 220 -16.89 4.18 -2.53
N LEU A 221 -16.48 3.91 -1.30
CA LEU A 221 -15.96 4.92 -0.38
C LEU A 221 -14.67 5.57 -0.91
N ILE A 222 -13.73 4.78 -1.45
CA ILE A 222 -12.49 5.29 -2.04
C ILE A 222 -12.80 6.22 -3.21
N VAL A 223 -13.68 5.80 -4.13
CA VAL A 223 -14.08 6.64 -5.28
C VAL A 223 -14.75 7.93 -4.79
N ALA A 224 -15.68 7.85 -3.85
CA ALA A 224 -16.33 9.02 -3.28
C ALA A 224 -15.31 10.01 -2.66
N LEU A 225 -14.35 9.49 -1.88
CA LEU A 225 -13.33 10.34 -1.25
C LEU A 225 -12.35 10.93 -2.28
N ILE A 226 -11.99 10.20 -3.35
CA ILE A 226 -11.16 10.74 -4.44
C ILE A 226 -11.87 11.92 -5.13
N LEU A 227 -13.18 11.84 -5.31
CA LEU A 227 -13.97 12.88 -5.95
C LEU A 227 -14.24 14.08 -5.02
N LEU A 228 -14.41 13.85 -3.73
CA LEU A 228 -14.74 14.88 -2.75
C LEU A 228 -13.51 15.60 -2.18
N ILE A 229 -12.38 14.91 -2.06
CA ILE A 229 -11.16 15.48 -1.47
C ILE A 229 -10.19 15.89 -2.58
N PRO A 230 -9.77 17.17 -2.65
CA PRO A 230 -8.79 17.60 -3.64
C PRO A 230 -7.48 16.80 -3.52
N GLN A 231 -7.13 16.09 -4.58
CA GLN A 231 -5.90 15.32 -4.67
C GLN A 231 -4.80 16.23 -5.25
N ARG A 232 -3.68 16.36 -4.51
CA ARG A 232 -2.54 17.16 -4.98
C ARG A 232 -1.36 16.24 -5.24
N ALA A 233 -0.79 16.34 -6.43
CA ALA A 233 0.51 15.73 -6.74
C ALA A 233 1.58 16.28 -5.78
N GLY A 234 2.62 15.48 -5.51
CA GLY A 234 3.89 16.05 -5.06
C GLY A 234 4.36 17.06 -6.12
N VAL A 235 4.99 18.14 -5.67
CA VAL A 235 5.48 19.17 -6.59
C VAL A 235 6.57 18.57 -7.47
N TYR A 236 6.33 18.48 -8.78
CA TYR A 236 7.35 18.15 -9.77
C TYR A 236 8.35 19.32 -9.83
N PRO A 237 9.63 19.13 -9.53
CA PRO A 237 10.61 20.23 -9.63
C PRO A 237 10.69 20.81 -11.05
N GLY A 238 10.53 19.96 -12.09
CA GLY A 238 10.48 20.40 -13.48
C GLY A 238 9.16 21.05 -13.92
N GLY A 239 8.07 20.87 -13.16
CA GLY A 239 6.79 21.50 -13.47
C GLY A 239 6.81 23.01 -13.21
N ARG A 240 7.48 23.44 -12.15
CA ARG A 240 7.63 24.87 -11.83
C ARG A 240 8.47 25.62 -12.86
N ILE A 241 9.56 25.01 -13.31
CA ILE A 241 10.44 25.61 -14.32
C ILE A 241 9.69 25.81 -15.64
N ARG A 242 8.85 24.85 -16.00
CA ARG A 242 8.06 24.91 -17.25
C ARG A 242 6.89 25.90 -17.16
N GLU A 243 6.23 26.00 -16.01
CA GLU A 243 5.19 27.02 -15.78
C GLU A 243 5.78 28.43 -15.71
N GLU A 244 7.01 28.60 -15.19
CA GLU A 244 7.74 29.86 -15.19
C GLU A 244 8.26 30.22 -16.59
N GLU A 245 8.72 29.24 -17.38
CA GLU A 245 9.12 29.46 -18.79
C GLU A 245 7.92 29.80 -19.68
N GLU A 246 6.79 29.07 -19.55
CA GLU A 246 5.55 29.37 -20.27
C GLU A 246 4.91 30.71 -19.85
N ALA A 247 5.12 31.15 -18.60
CA ALA A 247 4.67 32.45 -18.11
C ALA A 247 5.58 33.61 -18.55
N LEU A 248 6.84 33.32 -18.91
CA LEU A 248 7.78 34.31 -19.43
C LEU A 248 7.68 34.46 -20.96
N GLU A 249 7.11 33.47 -21.64
CA GLU A 249 6.87 33.49 -23.10
C GLU A 249 5.47 34.04 -23.49
N ALA A 250 4.59 34.26 -22.49
CA ALA A 250 3.24 34.81 -22.68
C ALA A 250 3.16 36.28 -22.32
#